data_b8c43942d87660369fa14c0f41f5eba0
#
_entry.id   b8c43942d87660369fa14c0f41f5eba0
#
_cell.length_a   1.000
_cell.length_b   1.000
_cell.length_c   1.000
_cell.angle_alpha   90.00
_cell.angle_beta   90.00
_cell.angle_gamma   90.00
#
_symmetry.space_group_name_H-M   'P 1'
#
loop_
_entity.id
_entity.type
_entity.pdbx_description
1 polymer ?
#
loop_
_entity_poly.entity_id
_entity_poly.type
_entity_poly.pdbx_seq_one_letter_code
_entity_poly.pdbx_strand_id
1 'polypeptide(L)'
;VGKLVAQEFCTRIVLALHHAVHLVPLPMQELCKVATVLASDSGDEGFTHNAFKSISTITDVIAVLAGGVGAARFLRGLMLEVEPQHIASIVNTGDDTVLHGLHISPDLDTVTYTLAGAIDPERGWGLENETWIAMEALSKYANVRPNNSHAAPTWFNLGDKDLATHFYRTARLAEGATLSQVTRETTQAWELDLQLVPMTDDSVRTMITLAEDCAAGSAGSEISFQEYFVKHRHSVAVSAVTFVGSQTAKPNGLDLLASADSILIAPSNPLVSIAPIRSLAGVDEVLSSRRDSVCAISPIVNGAALKGPADRLMNELGHETSVVGVARIYAPICGTLIIDNADAHLASAVEAQGMRCVVTDTIMKSPQVSAALARTALEATR
;
A
#
# COMPACT_ATOMS: atom_id res chain seq x y z
N VAL A 1 35.10 22.87 31.97
CA VAL A 1 34.34 21.98 32.89
C VAL A 1 32.84 22.29 32.75
N GLY A 2 32.40 23.58 32.71
CA GLY A 2 30.99 23.95 32.62
C GLY A 2 30.30 23.55 31.29
N LYS A 3 31.01 23.60 30.15
CA LYS A 3 30.45 23.24 28.82
C LYS A 3 30.16 21.75 28.66
N LEU A 4 30.99 20.86 29.24
CA LEU A 4 30.76 19.40 29.19
C LEU A 4 29.54 18.97 30.01
N VAL A 5 29.36 19.61 31.20
CA VAL A 5 28.24 19.30 32.10
C VAL A 5 26.90 19.76 31.49
N ALA A 6 26.88 20.92 30.81
CA ALA A 6 25.67 21.42 30.16
C ALA A 6 25.28 20.55 28.96
N GLN A 7 26.25 20.06 28.21
CA GLN A 7 26.00 19.19 27.05
C GLN A 7 25.48 17.81 27.43
N GLU A 8 26.00 17.24 28.53
CA GLU A 8 25.55 15.97 29.10
C GLU A 8 24.15 16.09 29.74
N PHE A 9 23.87 17.25 30.35
CA PHE A 9 22.56 17.56 30.91
C PHE A 9 21.47 17.74 29.84
N CYS A 10 21.77 18.45 28.74
CA CYS A 10 20.87 18.58 27.60
C CYS A 10 20.59 17.24 26.90
N THR A 11 21.63 16.40 26.74
CA THR A 11 21.46 15.06 26.15
C THR A 11 20.57 14.18 27.03
N ARG A 12 20.69 14.26 28.35
CA ARG A 12 19.83 13.51 29.29
C ARG A 12 18.40 14.02 29.33
N ILE A 13 18.16 15.32 29.17
CA ILE A 13 16.81 15.89 29.06
C ILE A 13 16.15 15.45 27.74
N VAL A 14 16.85 15.45 26.62
CA VAL A 14 16.36 14.99 25.32
C VAL A 14 16.02 13.50 25.38
N LEU A 15 16.88 12.66 25.99
CA LEU A 15 16.57 11.23 26.21
C LEU A 15 15.39 11.01 27.18
N ALA A 16 15.27 11.82 28.24
CA ALA A 16 14.15 11.70 29.17
C ALA A 16 12.82 12.15 28.55
N LEU A 17 12.85 13.16 27.67
CA LEU A 17 11.69 13.60 26.92
C LEU A 17 11.28 12.58 25.85
N HIS A 18 12.23 11.87 25.26
CA HIS A 18 11.94 10.77 24.32
C HIS A 18 11.26 9.57 24.98
N HIS A 19 11.55 9.34 26.28
CA HIS A 19 10.87 8.28 27.08
C HIS A 19 9.55 8.73 27.72
N ALA A 20 9.32 10.04 27.86
CA ALA A 20 8.12 10.59 28.50
C ALA A 20 6.93 10.82 27.57
N VAL A 21 7.10 10.63 26.25
CA VAL A 21 6.07 10.84 25.22
C VAL A 21 4.83 9.92 25.39
N HIS A 22 4.90 8.93 26.27
CA HIS A 22 3.78 8.01 26.51
C HIS A 22 2.77 8.45 27.58
N LEU A 23 2.91 9.62 28.23
CA LEU A 23 2.09 9.88 29.41
C LEU A 23 1.21 11.14 29.42
N VAL A 24 1.42 12.19 28.62
CA VAL A 24 0.45 13.31 28.39
C VAL A 24 0.88 14.17 27.19
N PRO A 25 0.05 14.51 26.22
CA PRO A 25 0.40 15.45 25.14
C PRO A 25 0.35 16.89 25.66
N LEU A 26 1.48 17.47 26.01
CA LEU A 26 1.61 18.92 26.14
C LEU A 26 1.67 19.57 24.75
N PRO A 27 0.97 20.69 24.51
CA PRO A 27 1.05 21.39 23.24
C PRO A 27 2.49 21.79 22.94
N MET A 28 2.94 21.57 21.71
CA MET A 28 4.31 21.89 21.22
C MET A 28 4.75 23.33 21.54
N GLN A 29 3.82 24.27 21.57
CA GLN A 29 4.07 25.66 21.94
C GLN A 29 4.57 25.85 23.38
N GLU A 30 4.13 25.03 24.31
CA GLU A 30 4.60 25.10 25.70
C GLU A 30 6.01 24.48 25.88
N LEU A 31 6.33 23.43 25.14
CA LEU A 31 7.67 22.84 25.10
C LEU A 31 8.68 23.82 24.47
N CYS A 32 8.29 24.57 23.44
CA CYS A 32 9.12 25.62 22.85
C CYS A 32 9.38 26.77 23.84
N LYS A 33 8.41 27.15 24.68
CA LYS A 33 8.61 28.19 25.71
C LYS A 33 9.59 27.77 26.79
N VAL A 34 9.51 26.51 27.24
CA VAL A 34 10.43 25.98 28.25
C VAL A 34 11.86 25.90 27.69
N ALA A 35 12.03 25.46 26.45
CA ALA A 35 13.33 25.42 25.78
C ALA A 35 13.93 26.82 25.59
N THR A 36 13.11 27.83 25.26
CA THR A 36 13.56 29.23 25.10
C THR A 36 14.02 29.86 26.42
N VAL A 37 13.33 29.58 27.51
CA VAL A 37 13.72 30.06 28.86
C VAL A 37 15.04 29.42 29.32
N LEU A 38 15.23 28.13 29.09
CA LEU A 38 16.46 27.44 29.43
C LEU A 38 17.67 27.84 28.60
N ALA A 39 17.46 28.30 27.36
CA ALA A 39 18.51 28.76 26.46
C ALA A 39 18.93 30.21 26.75
N SER A 40 18.03 31.10 27.23
CA SER A 40 18.33 32.49 27.56
C SER A 40 19.25 32.63 28.80
N ASP A 41 19.22 31.65 29.68
CA ASP A 41 20.11 31.59 30.86
C ASP A 41 21.55 31.13 30.55
N SER A 42 21.81 30.58 29.37
CA SER A 42 23.13 30.10 28.93
C SER A 42 24.02 31.09 28.21
N GLY A 43 23.48 32.23 27.79
CA GLY A 43 24.24 33.35 27.17
C GLY A 43 24.86 33.04 25.80
N ASP A 44 24.43 31.98 25.11
CA ASP A 44 25.00 31.53 23.84
C ASP A 44 23.94 31.52 22.70
N GLU A 45 23.79 32.69 22.05
CA GLU A 45 22.84 32.89 20.94
C GLU A 45 23.12 31.99 19.71
N GLY A 46 24.35 31.50 19.53
CA GLY A 46 24.73 30.58 18.45
C GLY A 46 24.22 29.17 18.65
N PHE A 47 24.01 28.77 19.91
CA PHE A 47 23.53 27.44 20.26
C PHE A 47 22.04 27.26 19.96
N THR A 48 21.26 28.33 20.20
CA THR A 48 19.81 28.31 19.92
C THR A 48 19.51 28.15 18.45
N HIS A 49 20.25 28.83 17.56
CA HIS A 49 19.97 28.79 16.11
C HIS A 49 20.29 27.41 15.47
N ASN A 50 21.35 26.74 15.92
CA ASN A 50 21.70 25.39 15.44
C ASN A 50 20.89 24.27 16.11
N ALA A 51 20.51 24.43 17.38
CA ALA A 51 19.64 23.48 18.05
C ALA A 51 18.21 23.53 17.47
N PHE A 52 17.68 24.71 17.15
CA PHE A 52 16.39 24.86 16.48
C PHE A 52 16.41 24.42 15.01
N LYS A 53 17.54 24.52 14.30
CA LYS A 53 17.68 23.93 12.95
C LYS A 53 17.69 22.41 12.95
N SER A 54 18.10 21.77 14.06
CA SER A 54 18.03 20.29 14.21
C SER A 54 16.69 19.80 14.78
N ILE A 55 15.85 20.71 15.31
CA ILE A 55 14.48 20.45 15.79
C ILE A 55 13.43 20.96 14.76
N SER A 56 13.86 21.51 13.60
CA SER A 56 12.93 21.63 12.48
C SER A 56 12.53 20.21 12.12
N THR A 57 11.42 19.81 12.66
CA THR A 57 10.69 18.56 12.44
C THR A 57 10.82 18.17 10.99
N ILE A 58 11.64 17.18 10.74
CA ILE A 58 11.56 16.41 9.52
C ILE A 58 10.23 15.67 9.66
N THR A 59 9.18 16.29 9.19
CA THR A 59 7.91 15.62 8.90
C THR A 59 7.98 15.13 7.47
N ASP A 60 9.10 14.47 7.10
CA ASP A 60 9.22 13.85 5.78
C ASP A 60 8.27 12.65 5.73
N VAL A 61 6.99 12.92 5.52
CA VAL A 61 6.00 11.87 5.32
C VAL A 61 6.10 11.37 3.88
N ILE A 62 6.31 10.08 3.76
CA ILE A 62 6.29 9.37 2.47
C ILE A 62 4.94 8.69 2.32
N ALA A 63 4.16 9.14 1.35
CA ALA A 63 2.90 8.49 0.98
C ALA A 63 3.16 7.43 -0.09
N VAL A 64 2.58 6.24 0.08
CA VAL A 64 2.73 5.12 -0.86
C VAL A 64 1.35 4.62 -1.28
N LEU A 65 1.05 4.62 -2.59
CA LEU A 65 -0.11 3.91 -3.12
C LEU A 65 0.28 2.45 -3.34
N ALA A 66 -0.47 1.54 -2.75
CA ALA A 66 -0.12 0.13 -2.66
C ALA A 66 -1.29 -0.82 -2.90
N GLY A 67 -0.99 -1.99 -3.47
CA GLY A 67 -1.90 -3.13 -3.58
C GLY A 67 -1.12 -4.40 -3.91
N GLY A 68 -1.41 -5.47 -3.18
CA GLY A 68 -0.86 -6.79 -3.42
C GLY A 68 0.62 -7.00 -3.09
N VAL A 69 1.15 -8.11 -3.60
CA VAL A 69 2.47 -8.66 -3.23
C VAL A 69 3.63 -7.74 -3.64
N GLY A 70 3.52 -7.09 -4.81
CA GLY A 70 4.56 -6.19 -5.31
C GLY A 70 4.77 -5.00 -4.37
N ALA A 71 3.68 -4.36 -3.97
CA ALA A 71 3.70 -3.25 -3.03
C ALA A 71 4.21 -3.68 -1.65
N ALA A 72 3.78 -4.82 -1.15
CA ALA A 72 4.23 -5.34 0.14
C ALA A 72 5.75 -5.54 0.21
N ARG A 73 6.34 -6.10 -0.86
CA ARG A 73 7.80 -6.26 -0.98
C ARG A 73 8.53 -4.92 -1.08
N PHE A 74 7.96 -3.97 -1.81
CA PHE A 74 8.51 -2.63 -1.92
C PHE A 74 8.49 -1.91 -0.58
N LEU A 75 7.37 -1.92 0.13
CA LEU A 75 7.23 -1.33 1.46
C LEU A 75 8.21 -1.94 2.46
N ARG A 76 8.43 -3.25 2.42
CA ARG A 76 9.46 -3.90 3.26
C ARG A 76 10.87 -3.38 2.97
N GLY A 77 11.18 -3.09 1.71
CA GLY A 77 12.43 -2.43 1.34
C GLY A 77 12.50 -0.98 1.80
N LEU A 78 11.40 -0.25 1.69
CA LEU A 78 11.31 1.15 2.12
C LEU A 78 11.53 1.30 3.64
N MET A 79 11.02 0.38 4.45
CA MET A 79 11.26 0.34 5.90
C MET A 79 12.73 0.08 6.28
N LEU A 80 13.59 -0.34 5.37
CA LEU A 80 15.04 -0.44 5.58
C LEU A 80 15.78 0.88 5.27
N GLU A 81 15.15 1.80 4.56
CA GLU A 81 15.73 3.09 4.15
C GLU A 81 15.18 4.27 4.97
N VAL A 82 13.99 4.14 5.52
CA VAL A 82 13.27 5.19 6.23
C VAL A 82 12.64 4.61 7.49
N GLU A 83 12.66 5.40 8.57
CA GLU A 83 11.97 5.04 9.81
C GLU A 83 10.48 4.78 9.53
N PRO A 84 9.92 3.63 9.95
CA PRO A 84 8.57 3.22 9.60
C PRO A 84 7.48 4.27 9.91
N GLN A 85 7.62 5.02 10.98
CA GLN A 85 6.69 6.08 11.39
C GLN A 85 6.54 7.23 10.38
N HIS A 86 7.48 7.37 9.43
CA HIS A 86 7.41 8.36 8.35
C HIS A 86 6.73 7.79 7.09
N ILE A 87 6.31 6.54 7.11
CA ILE A 87 5.67 5.86 5.97
C ILE A 87 4.17 5.78 6.21
N ALA A 88 3.39 6.33 5.29
CA ALA A 88 1.95 6.16 5.22
C ALA A 88 1.57 5.47 3.90
N SER A 89 1.03 4.26 3.97
CA SER A 89 0.64 3.50 2.77
C SER A 89 -0.87 3.46 2.62
N ILE A 90 -1.38 4.01 1.52
CA ILE A 90 -2.79 3.92 1.11
C ILE A 90 -2.94 2.63 0.32
N VAL A 91 -3.69 1.68 0.90
CA VAL A 91 -3.80 0.32 0.39
C VAL A 91 -5.16 0.13 -0.30
N ASN A 92 -5.13 -0.51 -1.46
CA ASN A 92 -6.33 -0.90 -2.20
C ASN A 92 -7.24 -1.80 -1.34
N THR A 93 -8.53 -1.49 -1.34
CA THR A 93 -9.61 -2.28 -0.74
C THR A 93 -10.72 -2.58 -1.75
N GLY A 94 -10.48 -2.30 -3.04
CA GLY A 94 -11.42 -2.63 -4.11
C GLY A 94 -11.60 -4.13 -4.35
N ASP A 95 -10.68 -4.93 -3.81
CA ASP A 95 -10.67 -6.38 -3.90
C ASP A 95 -11.25 -7.07 -2.66
N ASP A 96 -11.68 -6.27 -1.66
CA ASP A 96 -12.29 -6.77 -0.44
C ASP A 96 -13.55 -7.58 -0.76
N THR A 97 -13.76 -8.65 -0.01
CA THR A 97 -14.87 -9.56 -0.25
C THR A 97 -15.45 -10.11 1.05
N VAL A 98 -16.66 -10.61 0.97
CA VAL A 98 -17.30 -11.33 2.10
C VAL A 98 -17.47 -12.80 1.71
N LEU A 99 -16.77 -13.68 2.40
CA LEU A 99 -16.86 -15.13 2.23
C LEU A 99 -17.13 -15.78 3.58
N HIS A 100 -18.02 -16.77 3.61
CA HIS A 100 -18.44 -17.42 4.86
C HIS A 100 -18.98 -16.45 5.92
N GLY A 101 -19.46 -15.27 5.53
CA GLY A 101 -19.84 -14.18 6.45
C GLY A 101 -18.66 -13.39 7.03
N LEU A 102 -17.44 -13.67 6.61
CA LEU A 102 -16.23 -12.99 7.07
C LEU A 102 -15.81 -11.92 6.08
N HIS A 103 -15.45 -10.74 6.58
CA HIS A 103 -14.82 -9.68 5.81
C HIS A 103 -13.34 -9.97 5.60
N ILE A 104 -12.93 -10.07 4.34
CA ILE A 104 -11.58 -10.39 3.89
C ILE A 104 -11.06 -9.23 3.08
N SER A 105 -9.87 -8.73 3.44
CA SER A 105 -9.20 -7.59 2.78
C SER A 105 -7.82 -8.06 2.28
N PRO A 106 -7.75 -8.72 1.11
CA PRO A 106 -6.56 -9.46 0.67
C PRO A 106 -5.30 -8.60 0.55
N ASP A 107 -5.42 -7.36 0.07
CA ASP A 107 -4.26 -6.47 -0.09
C ASP A 107 -3.76 -5.95 1.26
N LEU A 108 -4.66 -5.55 2.17
CA LEU A 108 -4.30 -5.16 3.54
C LEU A 108 -3.62 -6.30 4.29
N ASP A 109 -4.14 -7.53 4.16
CA ASP A 109 -3.61 -8.71 4.83
C ASP A 109 -2.23 -9.08 4.27
N THR A 110 -2.09 -9.10 2.94
CA THR A 110 -0.81 -9.36 2.27
C THR A 110 0.26 -8.35 2.67
N VAL A 111 -0.08 -7.05 2.71
CA VAL A 111 0.85 -6.01 3.16
C VAL A 111 1.22 -6.22 4.62
N THR A 112 0.24 -6.37 5.50
CA THR A 112 0.46 -6.55 6.94
C THR A 112 1.35 -7.77 7.22
N TYR A 113 1.01 -8.93 6.66
CA TYR A 113 1.78 -10.16 6.90
C TYR A 113 3.19 -10.12 6.31
N THR A 114 3.37 -9.45 5.17
CA THR A 114 4.71 -9.27 4.57
C THR A 114 5.59 -8.40 5.45
N LEU A 115 5.05 -7.28 5.95
CA LEU A 115 5.82 -6.33 6.77
C LEU A 115 6.14 -6.92 8.15
N ALA A 116 5.23 -7.70 8.72
CA ALA A 116 5.44 -8.44 9.96
C ALA A 116 6.38 -9.66 9.80
N GLY A 117 6.82 -9.97 8.56
CA GLY A 117 7.67 -11.14 8.32
C GLY A 117 6.97 -12.48 8.51
N ALA A 118 5.63 -12.49 8.52
CA ALA A 118 4.80 -13.66 8.81
C ALA A 118 4.15 -14.28 7.55
N ILE A 119 4.36 -13.66 6.38
CA ILE A 119 3.79 -14.16 5.11
C ILE A 119 4.49 -15.45 4.67
N ASP A 120 3.74 -16.34 4.04
CA ASP A 120 4.34 -17.52 3.39
C ASP A 120 5.20 -17.09 2.19
N PRO A 121 6.50 -17.38 2.19
CA PRO A 121 7.44 -16.89 1.18
C PRO A 121 7.24 -17.54 -0.20
N GLU A 122 6.70 -18.76 -0.26
CA GLU A 122 6.49 -19.51 -1.51
C GLU A 122 5.20 -19.06 -2.19
N ARG A 123 4.10 -19.04 -1.45
CA ARG A 123 2.81 -18.59 -1.98
C ARG A 123 2.80 -17.08 -2.22
N GLY A 124 3.41 -16.30 -1.31
CA GLY A 124 3.38 -14.84 -1.31
C GLY A 124 2.03 -14.25 -0.87
N TRP A 125 1.18 -15.06 -0.22
CA TRP A 125 -0.08 -14.69 0.43
C TRP A 125 -0.37 -15.66 1.59
N GLY A 126 -1.21 -15.23 2.52
CA GLY A 126 -1.51 -15.98 3.74
C GLY A 126 -0.30 -16.08 4.69
N LEU A 127 -0.49 -16.73 5.82
CA LEU A 127 0.53 -16.83 6.86
C LEU A 127 1.45 -18.04 6.64
N GLU A 128 2.69 -17.95 7.10
CA GLU A 128 3.63 -19.06 7.09
C GLU A 128 3.15 -20.20 8.03
N ASN A 129 3.46 -21.41 7.66
CA ASN A 129 3.04 -22.63 8.40
C ASN A 129 1.52 -22.69 8.64
N GLU A 130 0.74 -22.35 7.62
CA GLU A 130 -0.72 -22.41 7.60
C GLU A 130 -1.21 -23.85 7.54
N THR A 131 -2.38 -24.12 8.16
CA THR A 131 -3.14 -25.34 7.97
C THR A 131 -4.49 -25.01 7.33
N TRP A 132 -5.18 -26.05 6.80
CA TRP A 132 -6.41 -25.88 6.02
C TRP A 132 -7.55 -26.74 6.58
N ILE A 133 -7.50 -27.06 7.87
CA ILE A 133 -8.41 -28.01 8.54
C ILE A 133 -9.86 -27.52 8.45
N ALA A 134 -10.08 -26.22 8.65
CA ALA A 134 -11.40 -25.63 8.53
C ALA A 134 -11.96 -25.73 7.10
N MET A 135 -11.14 -25.43 6.09
CA MET A 135 -11.54 -25.50 4.68
C MET A 135 -11.77 -26.97 4.22
N GLU A 136 -10.95 -27.91 4.68
CA GLU A 136 -11.17 -29.35 4.45
C GLU A 136 -12.48 -29.83 5.07
N ALA A 137 -12.77 -29.41 6.31
CA ALA A 137 -14.04 -29.74 6.96
C ALA A 137 -15.24 -29.15 6.21
N LEU A 138 -15.10 -27.89 5.74
CA LEU A 138 -16.12 -27.15 5.01
C LEU A 138 -16.45 -27.80 3.65
N SER A 139 -15.47 -28.43 3.00
CA SER A 139 -15.65 -29.09 1.71
C SER A 139 -16.72 -30.22 1.78
N LYS A 140 -16.93 -30.84 2.94
CA LYS A 140 -17.98 -31.86 3.14
C LYS A 140 -19.38 -31.28 2.95
N TYR A 141 -19.60 -30.04 3.40
CA TYR A 141 -20.88 -29.34 3.25
C TYR A 141 -21.13 -28.88 1.81
N ALA A 142 -20.06 -28.55 1.05
CA ALA A 142 -20.18 -28.23 -0.36
C ALA A 142 -20.84 -29.38 -1.19
N ASN A 143 -20.63 -30.63 -0.79
CA ASN A 143 -21.18 -31.82 -1.47
C ASN A 143 -22.68 -32.05 -1.19
N VAL A 144 -23.25 -31.49 -0.13
CA VAL A 144 -24.65 -31.73 0.31
C VAL A 144 -25.52 -30.47 0.24
N ARG A 145 -24.93 -29.30 -0.05
CA ARG A 145 -25.68 -28.06 -0.20
C ARG A 145 -26.63 -28.08 -1.40
N PRO A 146 -27.81 -27.43 -1.33
CA PRO A 146 -28.66 -27.27 -2.49
C PRO A 146 -27.96 -26.60 -3.67
N ASN A 147 -28.34 -26.93 -4.91
CA ASN A 147 -27.69 -26.41 -6.13
C ASN A 147 -27.73 -24.89 -6.26
N ASN A 148 -28.71 -24.22 -5.68
CA ASN A 148 -28.85 -22.77 -5.66
C ASN A 148 -28.23 -22.10 -4.43
N SER A 149 -27.51 -22.85 -3.58
CA SER A 149 -26.86 -22.32 -2.39
C SER A 149 -25.43 -21.88 -2.71
N HIS A 150 -25.06 -20.71 -2.19
CA HIS A 150 -23.70 -20.19 -2.21
C HIS A 150 -22.92 -20.49 -0.92
N ALA A 151 -23.49 -21.28 0.00
CA ALA A 151 -22.79 -21.69 1.21
C ALA A 151 -21.57 -22.55 0.89
N ALA A 152 -20.56 -22.50 1.75
CA ALA A 152 -19.32 -23.26 1.60
C ALA A 152 -18.61 -23.08 0.23
N PRO A 153 -18.31 -21.85 -0.21
CA PRO A 153 -17.46 -21.64 -1.38
C PRO A 153 -16.04 -22.08 -1.04
N THR A 154 -15.57 -23.16 -1.67
CA THR A 154 -14.24 -23.75 -1.41
C THR A 154 -13.16 -23.33 -2.41
N TRP A 155 -13.52 -22.45 -3.33
CA TRP A 155 -12.58 -21.95 -4.35
C TRP A 155 -11.61 -20.89 -3.80
N PHE A 156 -11.95 -20.25 -2.67
CA PHE A 156 -11.08 -19.30 -1.98
C PHE A 156 -10.59 -19.96 -0.68
N ASN A 157 -9.31 -20.26 -0.63
CA ASN A 157 -8.73 -20.90 0.55
C ASN A 157 -8.41 -19.85 1.63
N LEU A 158 -8.90 -20.10 2.84
CA LEU A 158 -8.57 -19.36 4.05
C LEU A 158 -7.77 -20.28 4.98
N GLY A 159 -6.58 -19.83 5.37
CA GLY A 159 -5.77 -20.58 6.33
C GLY A 159 -6.36 -20.50 7.74
N ASP A 160 -6.10 -21.51 8.56
CA ASP A 160 -6.66 -21.58 9.92
C ASP A 160 -6.15 -20.44 10.82
N LYS A 161 -4.90 -19.97 10.63
CA LYS A 161 -4.37 -18.80 11.34
C LYS A 161 -4.93 -17.49 10.76
N ASP A 162 -5.04 -17.40 9.44
CA ASP A 162 -5.57 -16.25 8.73
C ASP A 162 -7.03 -15.97 9.12
N LEU A 163 -7.80 -17.02 9.40
CA LEU A 163 -9.16 -16.91 9.94
C LEU A 163 -9.23 -16.02 11.19
N ALA A 164 -8.20 -15.98 12.04
CA ALA A 164 -8.21 -15.14 13.23
C ALA A 164 -8.31 -13.65 12.89
N THR A 165 -7.56 -13.20 11.87
CA THR A 165 -7.64 -11.82 11.36
C THR A 165 -9.04 -11.52 10.81
N HIS A 166 -9.62 -12.44 10.05
CA HIS A 166 -10.96 -12.26 9.48
C HIS A 166 -12.05 -12.25 10.54
N PHE A 167 -11.96 -13.11 11.57
CA PHE A 167 -12.88 -13.10 12.71
C PHE A 167 -12.81 -11.76 13.45
N TYR A 168 -11.61 -11.29 13.76
CA TYR A 168 -11.42 -10.02 14.46
C TYR A 168 -12.00 -8.87 13.64
N ARG A 169 -11.60 -8.74 12.37
CA ARG A 169 -12.10 -7.70 11.46
C ARG A 169 -13.61 -7.71 11.37
N THR A 170 -14.21 -8.89 11.15
CA THR A 170 -15.67 -9.03 11.00
C THR A 170 -16.40 -8.63 12.27
N ALA A 171 -15.93 -9.06 13.44
CA ALA A 171 -16.52 -8.70 14.72
C ALA A 171 -16.46 -7.19 14.96
N ARG A 172 -15.31 -6.56 14.72
CA ARG A 172 -15.13 -5.12 14.92
C ARG A 172 -16.01 -4.28 13.97
N LEU A 173 -16.09 -4.67 12.70
CA LEU A 173 -16.97 -4.02 11.72
C LEU A 173 -18.45 -4.15 12.14
N ALA A 174 -18.86 -5.32 12.67
CA ALA A 174 -20.20 -5.54 13.19
C ALA A 174 -20.50 -4.71 14.45
N GLU A 175 -19.50 -4.38 15.25
CA GLU A 175 -19.60 -3.43 16.39
C GLU A 175 -19.69 -1.95 15.96
N GLY A 176 -19.54 -1.66 14.65
CA GLY A 176 -19.59 -0.31 14.08
C GLY A 176 -18.23 0.39 13.95
N ALA A 177 -17.13 -0.32 14.14
CA ALA A 177 -15.81 0.21 13.83
C ALA A 177 -15.64 0.42 12.31
N THR A 178 -14.86 1.44 11.92
CA THR A 178 -14.49 1.63 10.52
C THR A 178 -13.36 0.69 10.12
N LEU A 179 -13.18 0.42 8.81
CA LEU A 179 -12.05 -0.39 8.32
C LEU A 179 -10.69 0.23 8.70
N SER A 180 -10.60 1.57 8.69
CA SER A 180 -9.41 2.31 9.14
C SER A 180 -9.09 2.05 10.63
N GLN A 181 -10.11 1.98 11.48
CA GLN A 181 -9.91 1.64 12.89
C GLN A 181 -9.41 0.20 13.04
N VAL A 182 -10.06 -0.74 12.37
CA VAL A 182 -9.67 -2.17 12.41
C VAL A 182 -8.26 -2.37 11.84
N THR A 183 -7.92 -1.68 10.74
CA THR A 183 -6.57 -1.76 10.15
C THR A 183 -5.51 -1.27 11.14
N ARG A 184 -5.75 -0.16 11.86
CA ARG A 184 -4.85 0.33 12.90
C ARG A 184 -4.69 -0.67 14.05
N GLU A 185 -5.79 -1.26 14.52
CA GLU A 185 -5.77 -2.30 15.55
C GLU A 185 -4.98 -3.53 15.09
N THR A 186 -5.14 -3.92 13.82
CA THR A 186 -4.40 -5.03 13.21
C THR A 186 -2.90 -4.71 13.12
N THR A 187 -2.51 -3.54 12.62
CA THR A 187 -1.09 -3.15 12.55
C THR A 187 -0.43 -3.10 13.93
N GLN A 188 -1.16 -2.61 14.94
CA GLN A 188 -0.67 -2.65 16.34
C GLN A 188 -0.48 -4.09 16.85
N ALA A 189 -1.42 -5.00 16.55
CA ALA A 189 -1.31 -6.41 16.96
C ALA A 189 -0.12 -7.11 16.28
N TRP A 190 0.28 -6.67 15.08
CA TRP A 190 1.45 -7.15 14.34
C TRP A 190 2.73 -6.33 14.59
N GLU A 191 2.71 -5.42 15.58
CA GLU A 191 3.86 -4.60 15.99
C GLU A 191 4.48 -3.79 14.83
N LEU A 192 3.62 -3.24 13.96
CA LEU A 192 4.03 -2.44 12.81
C LEU A 192 3.88 -0.94 13.15
N ASP A 193 4.97 -0.19 13.01
CA ASP A 193 5.04 1.24 13.33
C ASP A 193 4.68 2.17 12.16
N LEU A 194 4.55 1.63 10.93
CA LEU A 194 4.10 2.43 9.79
C LEU A 194 2.57 2.59 9.79
N GLN A 195 2.09 3.61 9.09
CA GLN A 195 0.66 3.81 8.93
C GLN A 195 0.15 3.07 7.70
N LEU A 196 -0.72 2.07 7.89
CA LEU A 196 -1.53 1.48 6.82
C LEU A 196 -2.92 2.12 6.82
N VAL A 197 -3.32 2.63 5.66
CA VAL A 197 -4.58 3.35 5.46
C VAL A 197 -5.38 2.62 4.37
N PRO A 198 -6.55 2.04 4.66
CA PRO A 198 -7.44 1.57 3.61
C PRO A 198 -7.78 2.74 2.68
N MET A 199 -7.86 2.53 1.38
CA MET A 199 -8.18 3.62 0.44
C MET A 199 -9.48 4.34 0.77
N THR A 200 -10.43 3.64 1.41
CA THR A 200 -11.72 4.15 1.89
C THR A 200 -12.27 3.25 2.99
N ASP A 201 -13.14 3.79 3.84
CA ASP A 201 -13.97 3.02 4.78
C ASP A 201 -15.31 2.59 4.17
N ASP A 202 -15.64 3.12 3.00
CA ASP A 202 -16.86 2.78 2.26
C ASP A 202 -16.64 1.54 1.39
N SER A 203 -17.72 0.87 1.01
CA SER A 203 -17.64 -0.31 0.13
C SER A 203 -17.36 0.09 -1.31
N VAL A 204 -16.20 -0.28 -1.83
CA VAL A 204 -15.86 -0.21 -3.26
C VAL A 204 -15.50 -1.61 -3.74
N ARG A 205 -16.02 -2.00 -4.91
CA ARG A 205 -15.80 -3.34 -5.46
C ARG A 205 -15.27 -3.27 -6.88
N THR A 206 -14.14 -3.91 -7.12
CA THR A 206 -13.60 -4.13 -8.46
C THR A 206 -14.40 -5.23 -9.15
N MET A 207 -15.08 -4.88 -10.24
CA MET A 207 -15.87 -5.79 -11.05
C MET A 207 -15.23 -5.97 -12.42
N ILE A 208 -15.31 -7.19 -12.92
CA ILE A 208 -14.74 -7.62 -14.20
C ILE A 208 -15.88 -7.96 -15.12
N THR A 209 -15.99 -7.29 -16.27
CA THR A 209 -16.96 -7.59 -17.32
C THR A 209 -16.37 -8.63 -18.28
N LEU A 210 -17.08 -9.72 -18.51
CA LEU A 210 -16.66 -10.80 -19.41
C LEU A 210 -16.75 -10.37 -20.88
N ALA A 211 -15.71 -10.65 -21.67
CA ALA A 211 -15.69 -10.33 -23.10
C ALA A 211 -16.45 -11.35 -23.96
N GLU A 212 -16.61 -12.58 -23.48
CA GLU A 212 -17.23 -13.70 -24.21
C GLU A 212 -17.97 -14.64 -23.26
N ASP A 213 -18.83 -15.50 -23.83
CA ASP A 213 -19.50 -16.57 -23.07
C ASP A 213 -18.47 -17.58 -22.57
N CYS A 214 -18.52 -17.89 -21.29
CA CYS A 214 -17.59 -18.83 -20.66
C CYS A 214 -18.22 -19.48 -19.41
N ALA A 215 -17.45 -20.34 -18.72
CA ALA A 215 -17.90 -20.98 -17.50
C ALA A 215 -18.22 -20.02 -16.34
N ALA A 216 -17.77 -18.77 -16.43
CA ALA A 216 -18.03 -17.73 -15.43
C ALA A 216 -19.36 -17.00 -15.66
N GLY A 217 -19.87 -16.97 -16.88
CA GLY A 217 -21.09 -16.28 -17.27
C GLY A 217 -21.14 -15.98 -18.77
N SER A 218 -22.17 -15.24 -19.17
CA SER A 218 -22.32 -14.76 -20.55
C SER A 218 -21.50 -13.50 -20.81
N ALA A 219 -21.18 -13.25 -22.06
CA ALA A 219 -20.58 -12.01 -22.50
C ALA A 219 -21.34 -10.77 -21.97
N GLY A 220 -20.62 -9.79 -21.47
CA GLY A 220 -21.18 -8.58 -20.86
C GLY A 220 -21.66 -8.75 -19.40
N SER A 221 -21.66 -9.96 -18.83
CA SER A 221 -21.94 -10.13 -17.40
C SER A 221 -20.72 -9.76 -16.54
N GLU A 222 -20.98 -9.35 -15.31
CA GLU A 222 -19.96 -8.95 -14.37
C GLU A 222 -19.72 -10.03 -13.30
N ILE A 223 -18.46 -10.27 -12.98
CA ILE A 223 -18.02 -11.09 -11.83
C ILE A 223 -17.11 -10.26 -10.93
N SER A 224 -16.99 -10.65 -9.66
CA SER A 224 -16.05 -9.99 -8.75
C SER A 224 -14.60 -10.24 -9.16
N PHE A 225 -13.69 -9.33 -8.80
CA PHE A 225 -12.26 -9.52 -9.05
C PHE A 225 -11.74 -10.81 -8.40
N GLN A 226 -12.22 -11.18 -7.22
CA GLN A 226 -11.79 -12.40 -6.56
C GLN A 226 -12.28 -13.67 -7.29
N GLU A 227 -13.48 -13.65 -7.87
CA GLU A 227 -13.92 -14.76 -8.75
C GLU A 227 -13.04 -14.85 -9.99
N TYR A 228 -12.79 -13.72 -10.67
CA TYR A 228 -11.89 -13.66 -11.82
C TYR A 228 -10.50 -14.20 -11.46
N PHE A 229 -9.89 -13.67 -10.40
CA PHE A 229 -8.49 -13.92 -10.07
C PHE A 229 -8.26 -15.30 -9.46
N VAL A 230 -9.06 -15.70 -8.47
CA VAL A 230 -8.88 -16.93 -7.70
C VAL A 230 -9.68 -18.09 -8.30
N LYS A 231 -11.00 -17.94 -8.45
CA LYS A 231 -11.89 -19.00 -8.90
C LYS A 231 -11.63 -19.40 -10.35
N HIS A 232 -11.51 -18.41 -11.25
CA HIS A 232 -11.24 -18.62 -12.67
C HIS A 232 -9.77 -18.51 -13.04
N ARG A 233 -8.87 -18.29 -12.07
CA ARG A 233 -7.41 -18.20 -12.24
C ARG A 233 -7.02 -17.23 -13.36
N HIS A 234 -7.72 -16.09 -13.42
CA HIS A 234 -7.63 -15.05 -14.46
C HIS A 234 -7.56 -15.61 -15.90
N SER A 235 -8.29 -16.72 -16.19
CA SER A 235 -8.27 -17.38 -17.49
C SER A 235 -9.38 -16.90 -18.45
N VAL A 236 -10.39 -16.19 -17.93
CA VAL A 236 -11.51 -15.68 -18.75
C VAL A 236 -11.14 -14.35 -19.40
N ALA A 237 -11.70 -14.09 -20.61
CA ALA A 237 -11.44 -12.87 -21.34
C ALA A 237 -12.22 -11.68 -20.73
N VAL A 238 -11.59 -10.51 -20.68
CA VAL A 238 -12.10 -9.30 -20.03
C VAL A 238 -12.34 -8.18 -21.05
N SER A 239 -13.51 -7.56 -20.99
CA SER A 239 -13.85 -6.39 -21.81
C SER A 239 -13.84 -5.06 -21.05
N ALA A 240 -14.05 -5.09 -19.72
CA ALA A 240 -13.99 -3.89 -18.89
C ALA A 240 -13.66 -4.23 -17.42
N VAL A 241 -13.13 -3.23 -16.71
CA VAL A 241 -12.97 -3.21 -15.26
C VAL A 241 -13.70 -1.99 -14.74
N THR A 242 -14.55 -2.17 -13.72
CA THR A 242 -15.33 -1.10 -13.10
C THR A 242 -15.15 -1.11 -11.58
N PHE A 243 -15.30 0.06 -10.95
CA PHE A 243 -15.16 0.22 -9.50
C PHE A 243 -16.50 0.68 -8.92
N VAL A 244 -17.35 -0.30 -8.60
CA VAL A 244 -18.70 -0.06 -8.09
C VAL A 244 -18.63 0.53 -6.69
N GLY A 245 -19.24 1.71 -6.51
CA GLY A 245 -19.24 2.46 -5.25
C GLY A 245 -18.20 3.60 -5.19
N SER A 246 -17.19 3.63 -6.06
CA SER A 246 -16.12 4.63 -6.00
C SER A 246 -16.62 6.08 -6.18
N GLN A 247 -17.72 6.28 -6.90
CA GLN A 247 -18.30 7.60 -7.17
C GLN A 247 -18.82 8.32 -5.91
N THR A 248 -19.17 7.56 -4.88
CA THR A 248 -19.74 8.08 -3.63
C THR A 248 -18.85 7.83 -2.42
N ALA A 249 -17.89 6.92 -2.54
CA ALA A 249 -16.96 6.58 -1.48
C ALA A 249 -16.04 7.76 -1.14
N LYS A 250 -15.83 7.99 0.14
CA LYS A 250 -14.91 9.02 0.63
C LYS A 250 -13.49 8.45 0.67
N PRO A 251 -12.52 9.09 0.01
CA PRO A 251 -11.13 8.64 0.07
C PRO A 251 -10.55 8.86 1.47
N ASN A 252 -9.85 7.87 1.97
CA ASN A 252 -8.95 8.02 3.10
C ASN A 252 -7.57 8.46 2.59
N GLY A 253 -6.79 9.17 3.42
CA GLY A 253 -5.42 9.55 3.08
C GLY A 253 -5.28 10.67 2.05
N LEU A 254 -6.35 11.40 1.68
CA LEU A 254 -6.25 12.53 0.75
C LEU A 254 -5.34 13.63 1.32
N ASP A 255 -5.47 13.93 2.62
CA ASP A 255 -4.61 14.89 3.32
C ASP A 255 -3.15 14.42 3.39
N LEU A 256 -2.93 13.10 3.52
CA LEU A 256 -1.60 12.50 3.46
C LEU A 256 -0.96 12.72 2.08
N LEU A 257 -1.70 12.46 1.00
CA LEU A 257 -1.23 12.72 -0.36
C LEU A 257 -0.96 14.21 -0.59
N ALA A 258 -1.82 15.09 -0.06
CA ALA A 258 -1.66 16.54 -0.23
C ALA A 258 -0.43 17.09 0.51
N SER A 259 -0.07 16.52 1.65
CA SER A 259 0.99 17.04 2.54
C SER A 259 2.30 16.23 2.51
N ALA A 260 2.32 15.02 1.95
CA ALA A 260 3.52 14.18 1.90
C ALA A 260 4.67 14.86 1.15
N ASP A 261 5.91 14.68 1.59
CA ASP A 261 7.09 15.20 0.89
C ASP A 261 7.39 14.44 -0.39
N SER A 262 7.11 13.14 -0.38
CA SER A 262 7.25 12.24 -1.52
C SER A 262 6.02 11.35 -1.66
N ILE A 263 5.59 11.12 -2.90
CA ILE A 263 4.51 10.20 -3.22
C ILE A 263 5.06 9.09 -4.11
N LEU A 264 4.91 7.85 -3.66
CA LEU A 264 5.38 6.68 -4.40
C LEU A 264 4.20 5.82 -4.84
N ILE A 265 4.18 5.40 -6.09
CA ILE A 265 3.26 4.38 -6.59
C ILE A 265 4.06 3.08 -6.65
N ALA A 266 3.75 2.15 -5.74
CA ALA A 266 4.42 0.86 -5.66
C ALA A 266 4.26 0.03 -6.94
N PRO A 267 5.12 -0.98 -7.21
CA PRO A 267 5.02 -1.83 -8.40
C PRO A 267 3.84 -2.79 -8.28
N SER A 268 2.66 -2.23 -8.42
CA SER A 268 1.35 -2.89 -8.34
C SER A 268 0.65 -2.82 -9.69
N ASN A 269 -0.34 -3.67 -9.90
CA ASN A 269 -1.15 -3.64 -11.12
C ASN A 269 -1.83 -2.27 -11.31
N PRO A 270 -1.55 -1.53 -12.40
CA PRO A 270 -2.09 -0.19 -12.60
C PRO A 270 -3.61 -0.17 -12.75
N LEU A 271 -4.22 -1.28 -13.20
CA LEU A 271 -5.62 -1.35 -13.60
C LEU A 271 -6.55 -1.87 -12.49
N VAL A 272 -6.06 -2.72 -11.57
CA VAL A 272 -6.90 -3.33 -10.54
C VAL A 272 -6.39 -3.15 -9.12
N SER A 273 -5.14 -2.67 -8.94
CA SER A 273 -4.61 -2.38 -7.60
C SER A 273 -4.45 -0.87 -7.35
N ILE A 274 -4.02 -0.10 -8.35
CA ILE A 274 -3.82 1.35 -8.22
C ILE A 274 -5.03 2.12 -8.74
N ALA A 275 -5.66 1.69 -9.83
CA ALA A 275 -6.83 2.37 -10.37
C ALA A 275 -8.03 2.45 -9.40
N PRO A 276 -8.33 1.46 -8.53
CA PRO A 276 -9.37 1.62 -7.53
C PRO A 276 -9.12 2.80 -6.58
N ILE A 277 -7.88 2.99 -6.14
CA ILE A 277 -7.49 4.14 -5.28
C ILE A 277 -7.70 5.45 -6.04
N ARG A 278 -7.25 5.51 -7.30
CA ARG A 278 -7.37 6.66 -8.19
C ARG A 278 -8.82 6.99 -8.58
N SER A 279 -9.71 5.99 -8.57
CA SER A 279 -11.13 6.19 -8.89
C SER A 279 -11.92 6.96 -7.83
N LEU A 280 -11.33 7.17 -6.65
CA LEU A 280 -11.94 7.94 -5.57
C LEU A 280 -11.79 9.44 -5.83
N ALA A 281 -12.83 10.20 -5.46
CA ALA A 281 -12.90 11.63 -5.72
C ALA A 281 -11.72 12.40 -5.08
N GLY A 282 -11.07 13.27 -5.85
CA GLY A 282 -9.97 14.13 -5.39
C GLY A 282 -8.59 13.49 -5.44
N VAL A 283 -8.47 12.16 -5.61
CA VAL A 283 -7.15 11.49 -5.60
C VAL A 283 -6.33 11.87 -6.83
N ASP A 284 -6.88 11.73 -8.04
CA ASP A 284 -6.16 12.08 -9.27
C ASP A 284 -5.88 13.58 -9.35
N GLU A 285 -6.73 14.43 -8.82
CA GLU A 285 -6.54 15.88 -8.73
C GLU A 285 -5.33 16.21 -7.84
N VAL A 286 -5.22 15.59 -6.67
CA VAL A 286 -4.07 15.79 -5.77
C VAL A 286 -2.79 15.27 -6.41
N LEU A 287 -2.79 14.07 -6.95
CA LEU A 287 -1.63 13.48 -7.62
C LEU A 287 -1.17 14.34 -8.81
N SER A 288 -2.10 14.80 -9.64
CA SER A 288 -1.83 15.64 -10.80
C SER A 288 -1.23 16.99 -10.39
N SER A 289 -1.76 17.63 -9.34
CA SER A 289 -1.25 18.90 -8.82
C SER A 289 0.17 18.79 -8.22
N ARG A 290 0.55 17.56 -7.81
CA ARG A 290 1.84 17.24 -7.20
C ARG A 290 2.71 16.35 -8.08
N ARG A 291 2.41 16.30 -9.37
CA ARG A 291 2.97 15.37 -10.33
C ARG A 291 4.49 15.22 -10.25
N ASP A 292 5.23 16.30 -10.04
CA ASP A 292 6.69 16.31 -10.00
C ASP A 292 7.27 15.61 -8.75
N SER A 293 6.51 15.52 -7.65
CA SER A 293 6.85 14.76 -6.44
C SER A 293 6.27 13.36 -6.42
N VAL A 294 5.66 12.89 -7.52
CA VAL A 294 5.15 11.52 -7.66
C VAL A 294 6.11 10.69 -8.49
N CYS A 295 6.54 9.55 -7.94
CA CYS A 295 7.36 8.55 -8.62
C CYS A 295 6.65 7.19 -8.62
N ALA A 296 6.52 6.57 -9.79
CA ALA A 296 5.95 5.24 -9.94
C ALA A 296 7.02 4.21 -10.31
N ILE A 297 6.83 2.97 -9.88
CA ILE A 297 7.64 1.82 -10.29
C ILE A 297 6.78 0.95 -11.23
N SER A 298 7.32 0.64 -12.41
CA SER A 298 6.64 -0.24 -13.37
C SER A 298 6.51 -1.67 -12.83
N PRO A 299 5.30 -2.27 -12.83
CA PRO A 299 5.14 -3.70 -12.55
C PRO A 299 5.42 -4.59 -13.77
N ILE A 300 5.63 -4.00 -14.95
CA ILE A 300 5.92 -4.71 -16.20
C ILE A 300 7.43 -4.70 -16.43
N VAL A 301 7.98 -5.87 -16.69
CA VAL A 301 9.39 -6.09 -17.02
C VAL A 301 9.45 -6.96 -18.26
N ASN A 302 10.13 -6.48 -19.30
CA ASN A 302 10.27 -7.18 -20.59
C ASN A 302 8.91 -7.64 -21.17
N GLY A 303 7.92 -6.75 -21.12
CA GLY A 303 6.57 -6.99 -21.65
C GLY A 303 5.69 -7.96 -20.85
N ALA A 304 6.08 -8.34 -19.64
CA ALA A 304 5.33 -9.26 -18.79
C ALA A 304 5.22 -8.78 -17.34
N ALA A 305 4.16 -9.16 -16.66
CA ALA A 305 4.04 -9.01 -15.22
C ALA A 305 4.82 -10.12 -14.51
N LEU A 306 5.55 -9.78 -13.46
CA LEU A 306 6.28 -10.79 -12.64
C LEU A 306 5.33 -11.67 -11.85
N LYS A 307 4.19 -11.14 -11.44
CA LYS A 307 3.08 -11.84 -10.75
C LYS A 307 1.74 -11.20 -11.11
N GLY A 308 0.70 -12.04 -11.18
CA GLY A 308 -0.66 -11.59 -11.45
C GLY A 308 -0.90 -11.25 -12.93
N PRO A 309 -2.11 -10.79 -13.27
CA PRO A 309 -2.59 -10.67 -14.65
C PRO A 309 -2.39 -9.26 -15.26
N ALA A 310 -1.41 -8.46 -14.81
CA ALA A 310 -1.31 -7.07 -15.25
C ALA A 310 -1.06 -6.96 -16.77
N ASP A 311 -0.17 -7.78 -17.32
CA ASP A 311 0.14 -7.86 -18.74
C ASP A 311 -1.08 -8.25 -19.56
N ARG A 312 -1.80 -9.29 -19.14
CA ARG A 312 -3.01 -9.77 -19.81
C ARG A 312 -4.12 -8.71 -19.77
N LEU A 313 -4.42 -8.14 -18.59
CA LEU A 313 -5.44 -7.11 -18.46
C LEU A 313 -5.10 -5.85 -19.27
N MET A 314 -3.82 -5.44 -19.30
CA MET A 314 -3.39 -4.34 -20.16
C MET A 314 -3.73 -4.63 -21.62
N ASN A 315 -3.38 -5.80 -22.12
CA ASN A 315 -3.67 -6.18 -23.52
C ASN A 315 -5.18 -6.26 -23.79
N GLU A 316 -5.94 -6.94 -22.94
CA GLU A 316 -7.40 -7.12 -23.13
C GLU A 316 -8.17 -5.79 -23.06
N LEU A 317 -7.69 -4.82 -22.30
CA LEU A 317 -8.27 -3.49 -22.17
C LEU A 317 -7.67 -2.45 -23.15
N GLY A 318 -6.90 -2.91 -24.14
CA GLY A 318 -6.37 -2.07 -25.20
C GLY A 318 -5.17 -1.20 -24.83
N HIS A 319 -4.50 -1.50 -23.73
CA HIS A 319 -3.24 -0.86 -23.37
C HIS A 319 -2.05 -1.64 -23.93
N GLU A 320 -1.00 -0.93 -24.29
CA GLU A 320 0.27 -1.55 -24.65
C GLU A 320 0.89 -2.26 -23.43
N THR A 321 1.19 -3.56 -23.57
CA THR A 321 1.80 -4.36 -22.50
C THR A 321 3.30 -4.12 -22.44
N SER A 322 3.68 -2.93 -21.99
CA SER A 322 5.06 -2.49 -21.86
C SER A 322 5.20 -1.41 -20.79
N VAL A 323 6.43 -1.04 -20.44
CA VAL A 323 6.71 0.12 -19.58
C VAL A 323 6.20 1.42 -20.20
N VAL A 324 6.09 1.50 -21.53
CA VAL A 324 5.52 2.66 -22.24
C VAL A 324 4.01 2.73 -22.03
N GLY A 325 3.31 1.58 -22.06
CA GLY A 325 1.89 1.53 -21.72
C GLY A 325 1.62 1.95 -20.28
N VAL A 326 2.48 1.52 -19.34
CA VAL A 326 2.42 1.97 -17.93
C VAL A 326 2.66 3.49 -17.85
N ALA A 327 3.64 4.02 -18.60
CA ALA A 327 3.90 5.46 -18.66
C ALA A 327 2.66 6.24 -19.13
N ARG A 328 1.96 5.79 -20.17
CA ARG A 328 0.73 6.45 -20.64
C ARG A 328 -0.37 6.49 -19.57
N ILE A 329 -0.50 5.43 -18.77
CA ILE A 329 -1.48 5.36 -17.67
C ILE A 329 -1.13 6.37 -16.56
N TYR A 330 0.16 6.54 -16.26
CA TYR A 330 0.60 7.35 -15.13
C TYR A 330 1.02 8.79 -15.49
N ALA A 331 1.35 9.09 -16.74
CA ALA A 331 1.81 10.41 -17.16
C ALA A 331 0.93 11.60 -16.69
N PRO A 332 -0.41 11.49 -16.60
CA PRO A 332 -1.23 12.59 -16.09
C PRO A 332 -0.99 12.93 -14.61
N ILE A 333 -0.53 11.96 -13.80
CA ILE A 333 -0.47 12.06 -12.33
C ILE A 333 0.92 11.87 -11.75
N CYS A 334 1.91 11.49 -12.57
CA CYS A 334 3.23 11.09 -12.11
C CYS A 334 4.34 11.66 -12.99
N GLY A 335 5.34 12.27 -12.36
CA GLY A 335 6.47 12.91 -13.05
C GLY A 335 7.60 11.96 -13.41
N THR A 336 7.78 10.87 -12.65
CA THR A 336 8.90 9.94 -12.84
C THR A 336 8.42 8.49 -12.87
N LEU A 337 8.87 7.72 -13.87
CA LEU A 337 8.68 6.27 -13.93
C LEU A 337 10.01 5.55 -13.79
N ILE A 338 10.09 4.64 -12.82
CA ILE A 338 11.19 3.70 -12.68
C ILE A 338 10.87 2.44 -13.47
N ILE A 339 11.82 2.01 -14.31
CA ILE A 339 11.72 0.81 -15.13
C ILE A 339 12.90 -0.13 -14.87
N ASP A 340 12.72 -1.40 -15.17
CA ASP A 340 13.77 -2.40 -15.01
C ASP A 340 14.91 -2.23 -16.04
N ASN A 341 16.09 -2.70 -15.68
CA ASN A 341 17.26 -2.74 -16.58
C ASN A 341 16.96 -3.49 -17.88
N ALA A 342 16.10 -4.49 -17.86
CA ALA A 342 15.70 -5.25 -19.06
C ALA A 342 14.96 -4.36 -20.09
N ASP A 343 14.30 -3.30 -19.63
CA ASP A 343 13.55 -2.35 -20.47
C ASP A 343 14.32 -1.04 -20.73
N ALA A 344 15.61 -0.96 -20.42
CA ALA A 344 16.43 0.25 -20.58
C ALA A 344 16.36 0.85 -21.99
N HIS A 345 16.20 0.00 -23.02
CA HIS A 345 16.06 0.42 -24.41
C HIS A 345 14.77 1.20 -24.70
N LEU A 346 13.78 1.15 -23.80
CA LEU A 346 12.49 1.88 -23.90
C LEU A 346 12.51 3.21 -23.12
N ALA A 347 13.61 3.59 -22.45
CA ALA A 347 13.68 4.80 -21.65
C ALA A 347 13.25 6.06 -22.40
N SER A 348 13.78 6.29 -23.62
CA SER A 348 13.39 7.44 -24.45
C SER A 348 11.90 7.40 -24.89
N ALA A 349 11.32 6.21 -25.03
CA ALA A 349 9.90 6.09 -25.33
C ALA A 349 9.02 6.41 -24.12
N VAL A 350 9.46 6.11 -22.90
CA VAL A 350 8.84 6.55 -21.64
C VAL A 350 8.94 8.07 -21.51
N GLU A 351 10.11 8.65 -21.78
CA GLU A 351 10.32 10.11 -21.75
C GLU A 351 9.44 10.85 -22.77
N ALA A 352 9.22 10.24 -23.93
CA ALA A 352 8.29 10.78 -24.92
C ALA A 352 6.82 10.84 -24.45
N GLN A 353 6.46 10.13 -23.37
CA GLN A 353 5.15 10.26 -22.72
C GLN A 353 5.11 11.43 -21.71
N GLY A 354 6.18 12.22 -21.59
CA GLY A 354 6.27 13.38 -20.69
C GLY A 354 6.63 13.02 -19.25
N MET A 355 7.27 11.90 -19.00
CA MET A 355 7.78 11.47 -17.69
C MET A 355 9.30 11.43 -17.70
N ARG A 356 9.93 11.70 -16.55
CA ARG A 356 11.33 11.33 -16.34
C ARG A 356 11.44 9.81 -16.23
N CYS A 357 12.42 9.21 -16.90
CA CYS A 357 12.66 7.77 -16.83
C CYS A 357 13.92 7.48 -16.00
N VAL A 358 13.79 6.58 -15.03
CA VAL A 358 14.90 6.08 -14.23
C VAL A 358 15.02 4.57 -14.44
N VAL A 359 16.23 4.10 -14.79
CA VAL A 359 16.50 2.68 -15.07
C VAL A 359 17.29 2.09 -13.91
N THR A 360 16.76 1.01 -13.29
CA THR A 360 17.41 0.30 -12.19
C THR A 360 16.91 -1.15 -12.11
N ASP A 361 17.43 -1.97 -11.19
CA ASP A 361 16.88 -3.31 -10.90
C ASP A 361 15.55 -3.15 -10.11
N THR A 362 14.43 -3.53 -10.72
CA THR A 362 13.11 -3.50 -10.09
C THR A 362 12.64 -4.87 -9.62
N ILE A 363 13.37 -5.94 -9.93
CA ILE A 363 13.00 -7.31 -9.56
C ILE A 363 13.45 -7.59 -8.13
N MET A 364 12.57 -7.38 -7.17
CA MET A 364 12.81 -7.48 -5.72
C MET A 364 13.06 -8.91 -5.24
N LYS A 365 14.25 -9.45 -5.55
CA LYS A 365 14.69 -10.83 -5.20
C LYS A 365 15.06 -10.98 -3.73
N SER A 366 15.44 -9.87 -3.09
CA SER A 366 15.82 -9.83 -1.67
C SER A 366 15.42 -8.51 -1.03
N PRO A 367 15.36 -8.43 0.30
CA PRO A 367 15.10 -7.16 0.99
C PRO A 367 16.09 -6.04 0.62
N GLN A 368 17.36 -6.38 0.38
CA GLN A 368 18.41 -5.43 0.00
C GLN A 368 18.16 -4.82 -1.37
N VAL A 369 17.70 -5.62 -2.35
CA VAL A 369 17.31 -5.12 -3.68
C VAL A 369 16.07 -4.24 -3.57
N SER A 370 15.09 -4.63 -2.74
CA SER A 370 13.92 -3.79 -2.47
C SER A 370 14.31 -2.46 -1.81
N ALA A 371 15.28 -2.46 -0.90
CA ALA A 371 15.80 -1.26 -0.26
C ALA A 371 16.51 -0.33 -1.27
N ALA A 372 17.36 -0.88 -2.14
CA ALA A 372 18.02 -0.12 -3.19
C ALA A 372 17.01 0.53 -4.15
N LEU A 373 15.96 -0.21 -4.54
CA LEU A 373 14.86 0.32 -5.35
C LEU A 373 14.12 1.45 -4.62
N ALA A 374 13.84 1.27 -3.34
CA ALA A 374 13.17 2.28 -2.52
C ALA A 374 14.01 3.56 -2.40
N ARG A 375 15.33 3.45 -2.20
CA ARG A 375 16.25 4.59 -2.20
C ARG A 375 16.21 5.33 -3.54
N THR A 376 16.29 4.60 -4.66
CA THR A 376 16.19 5.20 -6.00
C THR A 376 14.85 5.91 -6.19
N ALA A 377 13.74 5.35 -5.68
CA ALA A 377 12.42 5.96 -5.78
C ALA A 377 12.33 7.27 -4.97
N LEU A 378 12.90 7.31 -3.76
CA LEU A 378 12.96 8.50 -2.93
C LEU A 378 13.83 9.61 -3.55
N GLU A 379 14.98 9.25 -4.13
CA GLU A 379 15.84 10.20 -4.85
C GLU A 379 15.13 10.75 -6.10
N ALA A 380 14.26 9.95 -6.70
CA ALA A 380 13.52 10.32 -7.90
C ALA A 380 12.35 11.30 -7.64
N THR A 381 11.92 11.51 -6.40
CA THR A 381 10.90 12.52 -6.03
C THR A 381 11.48 13.86 -5.61
N ARG A 382 12.80 13.97 -5.55
CA ARG A 382 13.56 15.20 -5.21
C ARG A 382 14.07 15.85 -6.50
#